data_feb9f297baabe848edd87646acd52cea
#
_entry.id   feb9f297baabe848edd87646acd52cea
#
_cell.length_a   1.000
_cell.length_b   1.000
_cell.length_c   1.000
_cell.angle_alpha   90.00
_cell.angle_beta   90.00
_cell.angle_gamma   90.00
#
_symmetry.space_group_name_H-M   'P 1'
#
loop_
_entity.id
_entity.type
_entity.pdbx_description
1 polymer ?
#
loop_
_entity_poly.entity_id
_entity_poly.type
_entity_poly.pdbx_seq_one_letter_code
_entity_poly.pdbx_strand_id
1 'polypeptide(L)'
;GLPNDVVYQIVEDKDGLLWLTTNNGLVCFQPTTGVMKVYTTSNGLLGDLFNYRSSFEAEDGTIYLGSIDGFIAFNPKNFSENKFLPSIVITDFFLFGKEVYAGEPGSPLEKSITFSDQLVLQSNQNSFSFRVAALDFQAPKTSRIMYKLEGFDTDWLTVGESPIVTYSNLRYGDYTFRVKVANSDGVWSDDEVILEVHILPPFYLSIWAYCVYALLIIGCSLYTVMYFKRRSNNKHRRQMEKFEQEKEREVYHAKIDFFTNVAHEI
;
A
#
# COMPACT_ATOMS: atom_id res chain seq x y z
N GLY A 1 -25.34 -9.80 13.82
CA GLY A 1 -25.89 -10.61 14.91
C GLY A 1 -25.95 -9.81 16.22
N LEU A 2 -26.46 -10.44 17.29
CA LEU A 2 -26.47 -9.83 18.62
C LEU A 2 -25.04 -9.55 19.10
N PRO A 3 -24.82 -8.43 19.82
CA PRO A 3 -23.51 -8.09 20.36
C PRO A 3 -23.07 -9.00 21.53
N ASN A 4 -24.05 -9.70 22.13
CA ASN A 4 -23.84 -10.69 23.18
C ASN A 4 -24.99 -11.72 23.15
N ASP A 5 -24.70 -12.97 23.51
CA ASP A 5 -25.68 -14.07 23.49
C ASP A 5 -26.69 -14.02 24.66
N VAL A 6 -26.44 -13.15 25.66
CA VAL A 6 -27.32 -12.97 26.81
C VAL A 6 -28.25 -11.79 26.56
N VAL A 7 -29.55 -12.08 26.48
CA VAL A 7 -30.63 -11.08 26.44
C VAL A 7 -31.35 -11.06 27.76
N TYR A 8 -31.38 -9.93 28.43
CA TYR A 8 -32.01 -9.77 29.74
C TYR A 8 -33.49 -9.45 29.62
N GLN A 9 -33.85 -8.66 28.61
CA GLN A 9 -35.20 -8.24 28.41
C GLN A 9 -35.49 -7.87 26.96
N ILE A 10 -36.74 -8.00 26.54
CA ILE A 10 -37.24 -7.62 25.22
C ILE A 10 -38.46 -6.74 25.49
N VAL A 11 -38.47 -5.55 24.91
CA VAL A 11 -39.58 -4.60 24.93
C VAL A 11 -40.00 -4.33 23.49
N GLU A 12 -41.27 -4.53 23.15
CA GLU A 12 -41.81 -4.17 21.85
C GLU A 12 -42.36 -2.74 21.95
N ASP A 13 -41.98 -1.88 21.02
CA ASP A 13 -42.52 -0.53 20.96
C ASP A 13 -43.83 -0.45 20.10
N LYS A 14 -44.42 0.72 20.05
CA LYS A 14 -45.71 0.97 19.33
C LYS A 14 -45.60 0.78 17.82
N ASP A 15 -44.39 0.78 17.26
CA ASP A 15 -44.11 0.62 15.83
C ASP A 15 -43.65 -0.83 15.49
N GLY A 16 -43.68 -1.74 16.50
CA GLY A 16 -43.33 -3.16 16.33
C GLY A 16 -41.82 -3.43 16.28
N LEU A 17 -40.99 -2.47 16.70
CA LEU A 17 -39.55 -2.69 16.88
C LEU A 17 -39.29 -3.36 18.24
N LEU A 18 -38.39 -4.30 18.28
CA LEU A 18 -37.97 -4.99 19.51
C LEU A 18 -36.69 -4.36 20.06
N TRP A 19 -36.77 -3.91 21.30
CA TRP A 19 -35.64 -3.37 22.06
C TRP A 19 -35.12 -4.44 23.02
N LEU A 20 -33.92 -4.95 22.74
CA LEU A 20 -33.30 -6.04 23.50
C LEU A 20 -32.15 -5.47 24.33
N THR A 21 -32.23 -5.69 25.65
CA THR A 21 -31.13 -5.35 26.56
C THR A 21 -30.18 -6.52 26.67
N THR A 22 -28.89 -6.26 26.55
CA THR A 22 -27.84 -7.29 26.58
C THR A 22 -26.72 -6.96 27.58
N ASN A 23 -25.73 -7.82 27.68
CA ASN A 23 -24.50 -7.56 28.43
C ASN A 23 -23.53 -6.61 27.67
N ASN A 24 -23.84 -6.24 26.43
CA ASN A 24 -22.97 -5.40 25.61
C ASN A 24 -23.81 -4.43 24.76
N GLY A 25 -24.61 -3.62 25.44
CA GLY A 25 -25.44 -2.59 24.81
C GLY A 25 -26.91 -2.96 24.62
N LEU A 26 -27.63 -2.01 24.04
CA LEU A 26 -29.05 -2.06 23.68
C LEU A 26 -29.18 -2.35 22.19
N VAL A 27 -30.00 -3.32 21.83
CA VAL A 27 -30.26 -3.68 20.44
C VAL A 27 -31.69 -3.27 20.06
N CYS A 28 -31.81 -2.51 18.98
CA CYS A 28 -33.08 -2.31 18.28
C CYS A 28 -33.15 -3.30 17.12
N PHE A 29 -34.12 -4.20 17.15
CA PHE A 29 -34.34 -5.21 16.13
C PHE A 29 -35.64 -4.99 15.40
N GLN A 30 -35.57 -4.99 14.09
CA GLN A 30 -36.77 -4.90 13.24
C GLN A 30 -37.15 -6.29 12.71
N PRO A 31 -38.20 -6.93 13.22
CA PRO A 31 -38.53 -8.32 12.89
C PRO A 31 -38.84 -8.54 11.41
N THR A 32 -39.43 -7.53 10.75
CA THR A 32 -39.88 -7.61 9.34
C THR A 32 -38.71 -7.64 8.35
N THR A 33 -37.62 -6.96 8.65
CA THR A 33 -36.44 -6.83 7.76
C THR A 33 -35.24 -7.60 8.24
N GLY A 34 -35.25 -8.04 9.52
CA GLY A 34 -34.10 -8.68 10.18
C GLY A 34 -32.94 -7.71 10.50
N VAL A 35 -33.15 -6.41 10.31
CA VAL A 35 -32.14 -5.38 10.60
C VAL A 35 -31.98 -5.22 12.11
N MET A 36 -30.72 -5.13 12.55
CA MET A 36 -30.36 -4.85 13.95
C MET A 36 -29.47 -3.62 14.02
N LYS A 37 -29.82 -2.71 14.95
CA LYS A 37 -28.94 -1.60 15.35
C LYS A 37 -28.52 -1.80 16.81
N VAL A 38 -27.22 -1.65 17.07
CA VAL A 38 -26.66 -1.80 18.42
C VAL A 38 -26.24 -0.43 18.93
N TYR A 39 -26.72 -0.08 20.12
CA TYR A 39 -26.38 1.15 20.83
C TYR A 39 -25.53 0.80 22.05
N THR A 40 -24.46 1.54 22.26
CA THR A 40 -23.50 1.37 23.36
C THR A 40 -23.18 2.72 23.99
N THR A 41 -22.31 2.73 24.97
CA THR A 41 -21.74 3.97 25.54
C THR A 41 -21.12 4.87 24.46
N SER A 42 -20.62 4.31 23.36
CA SER A 42 -20.14 5.06 22.21
C SER A 42 -21.24 5.85 21.49
N ASN A 43 -22.50 5.45 21.64
CA ASN A 43 -23.67 6.14 21.10
C ASN A 43 -24.37 7.01 22.15
N GLY A 44 -23.79 7.16 23.34
CA GLY A 44 -24.32 8.01 24.42
C GLY A 44 -25.14 7.28 25.47
N LEU A 45 -25.16 5.94 25.47
CA LEU A 45 -25.75 5.21 26.59
C LEU A 45 -24.94 5.45 27.86
N LEU A 46 -25.60 5.44 29.02
CA LEU A 46 -24.96 5.62 30.32
C LEU A 46 -24.04 4.44 30.65
N GLY A 47 -24.39 3.23 30.22
CA GLY A 47 -23.64 2.00 30.41
C GLY A 47 -24.11 0.93 29.43
N ASP A 48 -23.26 -0.09 29.20
CA ASP A 48 -23.52 -1.18 28.24
C ASP A 48 -24.13 -2.41 28.91
N LEU A 49 -24.16 -2.45 30.26
CA LEU A 49 -24.65 -3.57 31.07
C LEU A 49 -26.04 -3.26 31.62
N PHE A 50 -27.03 -4.03 31.22
CA PHE A 50 -28.42 -3.87 31.65
C PHE A 50 -28.80 -4.85 32.78
N ASN A 51 -29.78 -4.44 33.59
CA ASN A 51 -30.31 -5.23 34.66
C ASN A 51 -31.43 -6.16 34.17
N TYR A 52 -31.50 -7.31 34.81
CA TYR A 52 -32.54 -8.30 34.57
C TYR A 52 -33.92 -7.77 35.01
N ARG A 53 -34.94 -7.94 34.19
CA ARG A 53 -36.34 -7.52 34.46
C ARG A 53 -36.51 -6.05 34.89
N SER A 54 -35.74 -5.19 34.32
CA SER A 54 -35.70 -3.77 34.66
C SER A 54 -36.11 -2.90 33.49
N SER A 55 -37.35 -3.08 32.99
CA SER A 55 -37.89 -2.23 31.93
C SER A 55 -39.33 -1.84 32.25
N PHE A 56 -39.72 -0.68 31.75
CA PHE A 56 -41.08 -0.14 31.79
C PHE A 56 -41.37 0.70 30.57
N GLU A 57 -42.53 0.50 29.94
CA GLU A 57 -43.03 1.37 28.88
C GLU A 57 -44.13 2.22 29.43
N ALA A 58 -44.00 3.52 29.32
CA ALA A 58 -45.01 4.49 29.71
C ALA A 58 -46.09 4.65 28.63
N GLU A 59 -47.26 5.21 29.01
CA GLU A 59 -48.37 5.42 28.09
C GLU A 59 -48.03 6.32 26.88
N ASP A 60 -47.09 7.25 27.07
CA ASP A 60 -46.60 8.15 26.01
C ASP A 60 -45.62 7.43 25.03
N GLY A 61 -45.26 6.16 25.29
CA GLY A 61 -44.34 5.37 24.52
C GLY A 61 -42.89 5.58 24.94
N THR A 62 -42.63 6.25 26.06
CA THR A 62 -41.26 6.32 26.61
C THR A 62 -40.89 4.99 27.26
N ILE A 63 -39.76 4.44 26.83
CA ILE A 63 -39.18 3.19 27.36
C ILE A 63 -38.14 3.53 28.41
N TYR A 64 -38.27 2.92 29.57
CA TYR A 64 -37.30 3.00 30.67
C TYR A 64 -36.57 1.65 30.80
N LEU A 65 -35.27 1.66 30.82
CA LEU A 65 -34.41 0.47 30.93
C LEU A 65 -33.42 0.69 32.05
N GLY A 66 -33.38 -0.24 33.02
CA GLY A 66 -32.40 -0.20 34.10
C GLY A 66 -31.05 -0.79 33.68
N SER A 67 -30.00 -0.11 34.02
CA SER A 67 -28.61 -0.58 33.90
C SER A 67 -27.90 -0.57 35.26
N ILE A 68 -26.70 -1.11 35.34
CA ILE A 68 -25.93 -1.08 36.58
C ILE A 68 -25.51 0.33 36.99
N ASP A 69 -25.41 1.26 36.02
CA ASP A 69 -24.98 2.63 36.20
C ASP A 69 -26.17 3.62 36.39
N GLY A 70 -27.39 3.09 36.41
CA GLY A 70 -28.60 3.90 36.55
C GLY A 70 -29.75 3.42 35.66
N PHE A 71 -30.51 4.33 35.06
CA PHE A 71 -31.55 3.97 34.10
C PHE A 71 -31.47 4.86 32.86
N ILE A 72 -31.92 4.32 31.74
CA ILE A 72 -32.02 5.02 30.46
C ILE A 72 -33.51 5.22 30.17
N ALA A 73 -33.90 6.43 29.77
CA ALA A 73 -35.25 6.73 29.33
C ALA A 73 -35.18 7.32 27.93
N PHE A 74 -35.92 6.75 27.00
CA PHE A 74 -35.99 7.24 25.63
C PHE A 74 -37.35 6.96 25.01
N ASN A 75 -37.74 7.81 24.06
CA ASN A 75 -38.88 7.53 23.21
C ASN A 75 -38.39 7.09 21.84
N PRO A 76 -38.75 5.88 21.36
CA PRO A 76 -38.34 5.35 20.07
C PRO A 76 -38.61 6.30 18.89
N LYS A 77 -39.67 7.10 18.97
CA LYS A 77 -40.02 8.10 17.92
C LYS A 77 -39.01 9.23 17.78
N ASN A 78 -38.19 9.45 18.79
CA ASN A 78 -37.16 10.48 18.78
C ASN A 78 -35.81 9.96 18.19
N PHE A 79 -35.76 8.68 17.89
CA PHE A 79 -34.58 8.10 17.18
C PHE A 79 -34.69 8.48 15.70
N SER A 80 -33.93 9.45 15.30
CA SER A 80 -33.75 9.80 13.89
C SER A 80 -32.50 9.11 13.36
N GLU A 81 -32.54 8.68 12.10
CA GLU A 81 -31.31 8.24 11.42
C GLU A 81 -30.30 9.37 11.42
N ASN A 82 -29.06 9.02 11.71
CA ASN A 82 -27.97 9.99 11.59
C ASN A 82 -27.70 10.26 10.10
N LYS A 83 -28.21 11.36 9.60
CA LYS A 83 -27.99 11.82 8.21
C LYS A 83 -26.69 12.57 8.03
N PHE A 84 -25.96 12.83 9.11
CA PHE A 84 -24.66 13.48 9.02
C PHE A 84 -23.67 12.50 8.42
N LEU A 85 -23.06 12.89 7.30
CA LEU A 85 -21.98 12.16 6.66
C LEU A 85 -20.67 12.85 7.05
N PRO A 86 -19.80 12.17 7.82
CA PRO A 86 -18.54 12.77 8.21
C PRO A 86 -17.61 12.90 7.00
N SER A 87 -16.79 13.95 6.99
CA SER A 87 -15.69 14.06 6.05
C SER A 87 -14.51 13.25 6.53
N ILE A 88 -13.69 12.76 5.59
CA ILE A 88 -12.45 12.04 5.86
C ILE A 88 -11.26 12.90 5.46
N VAL A 89 -10.16 12.84 6.22
CA VAL A 89 -8.93 13.56 5.91
C VAL A 89 -7.71 12.65 6.15
N ILE A 90 -6.66 12.88 5.36
CA ILE A 90 -5.32 12.36 5.66
C ILE A 90 -4.63 13.40 6.51
N THR A 91 -4.30 13.07 7.76
CA THR A 91 -3.72 14.02 8.72
C THR A 91 -2.22 14.03 8.65
N ASP A 92 -1.58 12.85 8.57
CA ASP A 92 -0.13 12.72 8.68
C ASP A 92 0.40 11.71 7.67
N PHE A 93 1.65 11.93 7.30
CA PHE A 93 2.42 11.05 6.44
C PHE A 93 3.68 10.56 7.16
N PHE A 94 3.93 9.27 7.07
CA PHE A 94 5.09 8.63 7.67
C PHE A 94 5.94 7.96 6.60
N LEU A 95 7.23 8.15 6.65
CA LEU A 95 8.20 7.46 5.81
C LEU A 95 9.09 6.58 6.70
N PHE A 96 9.11 5.28 6.46
CA PHE A 96 9.81 4.30 7.30
C PHE A 96 9.46 4.41 8.80
N GLY A 97 8.19 4.68 9.11
CA GLY A 97 7.68 4.82 10.48
C GLY A 97 8.03 6.14 11.17
N LYS A 98 8.69 7.08 10.48
CA LYS A 98 8.93 8.43 10.98
C LYS A 98 7.97 9.41 10.32
N GLU A 99 7.37 10.27 11.12
CA GLU A 99 6.52 11.34 10.63
C GLU A 99 7.35 12.34 9.82
N VAL A 100 6.80 12.80 8.69
CA VAL A 100 7.49 13.68 7.75
C VAL A 100 6.63 14.91 7.49
N TYR A 101 7.25 16.09 7.63
CA TYR A 101 6.59 17.36 7.43
C TYR A 101 7.04 18.04 6.12
N ALA A 102 6.17 18.90 5.60
CA ALA A 102 6.48 19.70 4.43
C ALA A 102 7.64 20.67 4.70
N GLY A 103 8.55 20.78 3.73
CA GLY A 103 9.70 21.68 3.81
C GLY A 103 10.90 21.17 4.61
N GLU A 104 10.85 19.97 5.18
CA GLU A 104 12.01 19.32 5.79
C GLU A 104 13.00 18.83 4.72
N PRO A 105 14.32 18.83 5.01
CA PRO A 105 15.30 18.30 4.09
C PRO A 105 15.06 16.82 3.78
N GLY A 106 14.86 16.49 2.52
CA GLY A 106 14.56 15.11 2.04
C GLY A 106 13.09 14.72 2.16
N SER A 107 12.20 15.61 2.59
CA SER A 107 10.76 15.41 2.56
C SER A 107 10.25 15.35 1.11
N PRO A 108 9.40 14.39 0.76
CA PRO A 108 8.71 14.37 -0.51
C PRO A 108 7.50 15.32 -0.54
N LEU A 109 7.17 15.97 0.60
CA LEU A 109 6.01 16.83 0.73
C LEU A 109 6.38 18.29 0.45
N GLU A 110 5.76 18.88 -0.56
CA GLU A 110 5.84 20.33 -0.84
C GLU A 110 4.89 21.14 0.05
N LYS A 111 3.72 20.57 0.36
CA LYS A 111 2.70 21.12 1.28
C LYS A 111 2.22 20.04 2.23
N SER A 112 1.45 20.39 3.25
CA SER A 112 0.87 19.38 4.16
C SER A 112 0.12 18.30 3.37
N ILE A 113 0.28 17.04 3.78
CA ILE A 113 -0.38 15.90 3.14
C ILE A 113 -1.90 16.06 3.05
N THR A 114 -2.49 16.72 4.04
CA THR A 114 -3.93 17.02 4.11
C THR A 114 -4.45 17.82 2.89
N PHE A 115 -3.58 18.62 2.29
CA PHE A 115 -3.93 19.46 1.13
C PHE A 115 -3.21 19.02 -0.16
N SER A 116 -2.59 17.84 -0.13
CA SER A 116 -1.88 17.29 -1.27
C SER A 116 -2.77 16.35 -2.07
N ASP A 117 -2.80 16.56 -3.37
CA ASP A 117 -3.49 15.68 -4.31
C ASP A 117 -2.53 14.64 -4.90
N GLN A 118 -1.22 14.91 -4.79
CA GLN A 118 -0.16 14.09 -5.36
C GLN A 118 1.03 13.97 -4.39
N LEU A 119 1.62 12.78 -4.34
CA LEU A 119 2.81 12.45 -3.57
C LEU A 119 3.82 11.75 -4.48
N VAL A 120 5.00 12.35 -4.66
CA VAL A 120 6.09 11.79 -5.47
C VAL A 120 7.17 11.23 -4.57
N LEU A 121 7.39 9.92 -4.63
CA LEU A 121 8.36 9.19 -3.82
C LEU A 121 9.54 8.72 -4.66
N GLN A 122 10.74 8.74 -4.08
CA GLN A 122 11.91 8.13 -4.69
C GLN A 122 11.83 6.60 -4.61
N SER A 123 12.54 5.89 -5.46
CA SER A 123 12.54 4.42 -5.51
C SER A 123 12.95 3.74 -4.19
N ASN A 124 13.70 4.44 -3.35
CA ASN A 124 14.09 3.97 -2.02
C ASN A 124 13.09 4.34 -0.94
N GLN A 125 12.06 5.16 -1.23
CA GLN A 125 11.00 5.58 -0.32
C GLN A 125 9.73 4.71 -0.51
N ASN A 126 9.90 3.42 -0.55
CA ASN A 126 8.89 2.42 -0.92
C ASN A 126 8.10 1.84 0.26
N SER A 127 8.29 2.37 1.46
CA SER A 127 7.56 1.98 2.68
C SER A 127 7.10 3.22 3.40
N PHE A 128 5.79 3.41 3.45
CA PHE A 128 5.16 4.60 4.00
C PHE A 128 3.82 4.30 4.66
N SER A 129 3.35 5.25 5.46
CA SER A 129 2.05 5.13 6.12
C SER A 129 1.31 6.46 6.08
N PHE A 130 -0.01 6.36 6.07
CA PHE A 130 -0.92 7.49 6.20
C PHE A 130 -1.70 7.36 7.50
N ARG A 131 -1.85 8.46 8.25
CA ARG A 131 -2.87 8.54 9.28
C ARG A 131 -4.11 9.17 8.69
N VAL A 132 -5.23 8.52 8.90
CA VAL A 132 -6.54 8.97 8.40
C VAL A 132 -7.45 9.28 9.58
N ALA A 133 -8.29 10.30 9.46
CA ALA A 133 -9.22 10.69 10.51
C ALA A 133 -10.60 11.03 9.91
N ALA A 134 -11.64 10.45 10.49
CA ALA A 134 -13.01 10.87 10.23
C ALA A 134 -13.34 12.10 11.06
N LEU A 135 -13.85 13.13 10.44
CA LEU A 135 -14.31 14.35 11.13
C LEU A 135 -15.77 14.17 11.59
N ASP A 136 -15.95 13.18 12.45
CA ASP A 136 -17.23 12.91 13.11
C ASP A 136 -17.19 13.38 14.56
N PHE A 137 -17.89 14.47 14.83
CA PHE A 137 -18.00 15.06 16.19
C PHE A 137 -19.20 14.53 16.95
N GLN A 138 -20.13 13.81 16.30
CA GLN A 138 -21.31 13.26 16.94
C GLN A 138 -21.04 11.89 17.54
N ALA A 139 -20.34 11.03 16.80
CA ALA A 139 -20.07 9.66 17.20
C ALA A 139 -18.68 9.18 16.71
N PRO A 140 -17.58 9.80 17.18
CA PRO A 140 -16.25 9.62 16.59
C PRO A 140 -15.71 8.19 16.71
N LYS A 141 -16.22 7.39 17.67
CA LYS A 141 -15.77 5.99 17.87
C LYS A 141 -16.54 4.98 17.03
N THR A 142 -17.62 5.37 16.38
CA THR A 142 -18.50 4.46 15.65
C THR A 142 -18.40 4.62 14.14
N SER A 143 -17.73 5.67 13.65
CA SER A 143 -17.46 5.88 12.23
C SER A 143 -16.56 4.78 11.69
N ARG A 144 -16.89 4.24 10.52
CA ARG A 144 -16.11 3.20 9.86
C ARG A 144 -15.35 3.79 8.70
N ILE A 145 -14.04 3.54 8.65
CA ILE A 145 -13.17 4.00 7.57
C ILE A 145 -12.75 2.80 6.73
N MET A 146 -12.88 2.93 5.42
CA MET A 146 -12.31 1.99 4.47
C MET A 146 -11.30 2.70 3.57
N TYR A 147 -10.27 1.96 3.17
CA TYR A 147 -9.21 2.45 2.30
C TYR A 147 -8.84 1.42 1.24
N LYS A 148 -8.23 1.89 0.17
CA LYS A 148 -7.71 1.07 -0.92
C LYS A 148 -6.57 1.80 -1.61
N LEU A 149 -5.47 1.10 -1.89
CA LEU A 149 -4.42 1.57 -2.79
C LEU A 149 -4.60 0.88 -4.14
N GLU A 150 -5.21 1.59 -5.09
CA GLU A 150 -5.37 1.09 -6.46
C GLU A 150 -4.00 0.87 -7.10
N GLY A 151 -3.84 -0.26 -7.79
CA GLY A 151 -2.55 -0.73 -8.28
C GLY A 151 -1.83 -1.71 -7.33
N PHE A 152 -2.31 -1.84 -6.08
CA PHE A 152 -1.77 -2.77 -5.09
C PHE A 152 -2.86 -3.63 -4.44
N ASP A 153 -3.89 -3.02 -3.86
CA ASP A 153 -4.99 -3.73 -3.21
C ASP A 153 -6.05 -4.18 -4.22
N THR A 154 -6.57 -5.39 -4.07
CA THR A 154 -7.70 -5.88 -4.86
C THR A 154 -9.02 -5.33 -4.37
N ASP A 155 -9.22 -5.27 -3.05
CA ASP A 155 -10.47 -4.93 -2.41
C ASP A 155 -10.31 -3.77 -1.42
N TRP A 156 -11.44 -3.21 -0.98
CA TRP A 156 -11.47 -2.23 0.10
C TRP A 156 -11.14 -2.89 1.44
N LEU A 157 -10.22 -2.30 2.18
CA LEU A 157 -9.79 -2.72 3.49
C LEU A 157 -10.37 -1.81 4.56
N THR A 158 -10.70 -2.36 5.73
CA THR A 158 -11.21 -1.58 6.86
C THR A 158 -10.06 -1.14 7.76
N VAL A 159 -10.05 0.13 8.15
CA VAL A 159 -9.13 0.65 9.16
C VAL A 159 -9.47 0.01 10.50
N GLY A 160 -8.47 -0.55 11.17
CA GLY A 160 -8.62 -1.17 12.48
C GLY A 160 -8.63 -0.16 13.63
N GLU A 161 -8.27 -0.60 14.83
CA GLU A 161 -8.18 0.28 16.01
C GLU A 161 -7.15 1.40 15.86
N SER A 162 -6.07 1.14 15.12
CA SER A 162 -5.09 2.16 14.77
C SER A 162 -5.50 2.87 13.48
N PRO A 163 -5.58 4.21 13.48
CA PRO A 163 -5.94 5.00 12.29
C PRO A 163 -4.77 5.14 11.30
N ILE A 164 -3.76 4.28 11.37
CA ILE A 164 -2.57 4.31 10.52
C ILE A 164 -2.64 3.16 9.51
N VAL A 165 -2.62 3.53 8.25
CA VAL A 165 -2.57 2.61 7.11
C VAL A 165 -1.14 2.54 6.61
N THR A 166 -0.56 1.32 6.56
CA THR A 166 0.85 1.12 6.21
C THR A 166 1.00 0.27 4.97
N TYR A 167 1.83 0.74 4.05
CA TYR A 167 2.27 0.01 2.87
C TYR A 167 3.78 -0.16 2.90
N SER A 168 4.25 -1.35 2.57
CA SER A 168 5.68 -1.68 2.62
C SER A 168 6.13 -2.37 1.35
N ASN A 169 7.36 -2.04 0.92
CA ASN A 169 8.02 -2.68 -0.21
C ASN A 169 7.22 -2.60 -1.52
N LEU A 170 6.60 -1.44 -1.77
CA LEU A 170 5.94 -1.18 -3.04
C LEU A 170 6.97 -1.09 -4.17
N ARG A 171 6.57 -1.53 -5.36
CA ARG A 171 7.37 -1.35 -6.57
C ARG A 171 7.24 0.08 -7.08
N TYR A 172 8.16 0.49 -7.93
CA TYR A 172 8.00 1.75 -8.67
C TYR A 172 6.77 1.64 -9.60
N GLY A 173 6.04 2.74 -9.71
CA GLY A 173 4.80 2.82 -10.48
C GLY A 173 3.86 3.87 -9.92
N ASP A 174 2.68 3.92 -10.52
CA ASP A 174 1.62 4.85 -10.19
C ASP A 174 0.54 4.13 -9.40
N TYR A 175 0.14 4.71 -8.28
CA TYR A 175 -0.86 4.20 -7.37
C TYR A 175 -1.84 5.32 -7.03
N THR A 176 -3.06 4.95 -6.67
CA THR A 176 -4.06 5.90 -6.19
C THR A 176 -4.58 5.44 -4.83
N PHE A 177 -4.25 6.19 -3.79
CA PHE A 177 -4.78 5.94 -2.44
C PHE A 177 -6.16 6.57 -2.31
N ARG A 178 -7.14 5.75 -1.99
CA ARG A 178 -8.53 6.15 -1.81
C ARG A 178 -9.01 5.80 -0.42
N VAL A 179 -9.72 6.72 0.19
CA VAL A 179 -10.26 6.57 1.55
C VAL A 179 -11.68 7.09 1.57
N LYS A 180 -12.58 6.35 2.24
CA LYS A 180 -13.97 6.72 2.45
C LYS A 180 -14.41 6.40 3.86
N VAL A 181 -15.48 7.06 4.30
CA VAL A 181 -16.01 6.94 5.66
C VAL A 181 -17.51 6.69 5.65
N ALA A 182 -17.96 5.87 6.60
CA ALA A 182 -19.37 5.74 6.92
C ALA A 182 -19.67 6.34 8.30
N ASN A 183 -20.86 6.86 8.46
CA ASN A 183 -21.33 7.35 9.76
C ASN A 183 -21.65 6.19 10.73
N SER A 184 -22.09 6.53 11.94
CA SER A 184 -22.49 5.57 12.98
C SER A 184 -23.61 4.60 12.56
N ASP A 185 -24.45 5.00 11.62
CA ASP A 185 -25.54 4.19 11.08
C ASP A 185 -25.12 3.32 9.89
N GLY A 186 -23.83 3.39 9.48
CA GLY A 186 -23.27 2.61 8.39
C GLY A 186 -23.56 3.18 7.00
N VAL A 187 -24.03 4.43 6.92
CA VAL A 187 -24.25 5.13 5.65
C VAL A 187 -22.90 5.68 5.17
N TRP A 188 -22.47 5.27 3.98
CA TRP A 188 -21.21 5.70 3.39
C TRP A 188 -21.32 7.10 2.81
N SER A 189 -20.28 7.91 3.00
CA SER A 189 -20.14 9.20 2.31
C SER A 189 -19.85 8.95 0.82
N ASP A 190 -20.45 9.77 -0.02
CA ASP A 190 -20.16 9.81 -1.46
C ASP A 190 -18.81 10.51 -1.73
N ASP A 191 -18.34 11.31 -0.76
CA ASP A 191 -17.06 12.01 -0.85
C ASP A 191 -15.94 11.05 -0.43
N GLU A 192 -15.01 10.82 -1.36
CA GLU A 192 -13.77 10.07 -1.13
C GLU A 192 -12.58 11.03 -1.15
N VAL A 193 -11.59 10.78 -0.28
CA VAL A 193 -10.28 11.42 -0.40
C VAL A 193 -9.42 10.58 -1.33
N ILE A 194 -8.89 11.23 -2.36
CA ILE A 194 -8.04 10.61 -3.38
C ILE A 194 -6.67 11.27 -3.34
N LEU A 195 -5.62 10.46 -3.24
CA LEU A 195 -4.24 10.89 -3.28
C LEU A 195 -3.46 10.06 -4.31
N GLU A 196 -2.92 10.70 -5.33
CA GLU A 196 -2.06 10.05 -6.32
C GLU A 196 -0.67 9.84 -5.72
N VAL A 197 -0.16 8.62 -5.78
CA VAL A 197 1.17 8.24 -5.25
C VAL A 197 2.02 7.72 -6.39
N HIS A 198 3.07 8.47 -6.75
CA HIS A 198 4.01 8.12 -7.81
C HIS A 198 5.34 7.69 -7.20
N ILE A 199 5.72 6.43 -7.35
CA ILE A 199 7.04 5.93 -6.92
C ILE A 199 7.95 5.89 -8.14
N LEU A 200 8.97 6.73 -8.14
CA LEU A 200 9.90 6.86 -9.26
C LEU A 200 10.75 5.58 -9.44
N PRO A 201 11.06 5.19 -10.69
CA PRO A 201 11.95 4.08 -10.94
C PRO A 201 13.37 4.38 -10.45
N PRO A 202 14.14 3.36 -10.03
CA PRO A 202 15.52 3.55 -9.63
C PRO A 202 16.37 4.04 -10.81
N PHE A 203 17.43 4.80 -10.51
CA PHE A 203 18.28 5.47 -11.50
C PHE A 203 18.83 4.53 -12.58
N TYR A 204 19.09 3.26 -12.23
CA TYR A 204 19.63 2.25 -13.16
C TYR A 204 18.59 1.74 -14.20
N LEU A 205 17.31 2.08 -14.03
CA LEU A 205 16.23 1.85 -15.01
C LEU A 205 15.86 3.13 -15.79
N SER A 206 16.61 4.21 -15.62
CA SER A 206 16.38 5.43 -16.38
C SER A 206 16.85 5.27 -17.84
N ILE A 207 16.31 6.09 -18.75
CA ILE A 207 16.70 6.13 -20.16
C ILE A 207 18.21 6.36 -20.28
N TRP A 208 18.79 7.21 -19.44
CA TRP A 208 20.22 7.48 -19.42
C TRP A 208 21.07 6.25 -19.05
N ALA A 209 20.58 5.43 -18.10
CA ALA A 209 21.27 4.19 -17.73
C ALA A 209 21.30 3.20 -18.91
N TYR A 210 20.18 3.07 -19.64
CA TYR A 210 20.13 2.23 -20.84
C TYR A 210 21.08 2.72 -21.94
N CYS A 211 21.22 4.03 -22.15
CA CYS A 211 22.21 4.59 -23.07
C CYS A 211 23.63 4.23 -22.68
N VAL A 212 23.97 4.30 -21.38
CA VAL A 212 25.28 3.90 -20.88
C VAL A 212 25.51 2.40 -21.07
N TYR A 213 24.52 1.56 -20.79
CA TYR A 213 24.63 0.10 -21.00
C TYR A 213 24.85 -0.22 -22.49
N ALA A 214 24.14 0.41 -23.39
CA ALA A 214 24.32 0.24 -24.83
C ALA A 214 25.75 0.60 -25.26
N LEU A 215 26.29 1.75 -24.80
CA LEU A 215 27.66 2.16 -25.08
C LEU A 215 28.70 1.16 -24.56
N LEU A 216 28.48 0.62 -23.35
CA LEU A 216 29.37 -0.39 -22.78
C LEU A 216 29.37 -1.69 -23.60
N ILE A 217 28.17 -2.14 -24.03
CA ILE A 217 28.04 -3.33 -24.88
C ILE A 217 28.76 -3.14 -26.22
N ILE A 218 28.58 -1.99 -26.87
CA ILE A 218 29.24 -1.65 -28.13
C ILE A 218 30.77 -1.60 -27.92
N GLY A 219 31.24 -0.91 -26.88
CA GLY A 219 32.67 -0.83 -26.55
C GLY A 219 33.32 -2.21 -26.28
N CYS A 220 32.64 -3.06 -25.51
CA CYS A 220 33.09 -4.41 -25.25
C CYS A 220 33.12 -5.27 -26.52
N SER A 221 32.11 -5.14 -27.40
CA SER A 221 32.07 -5.81 -28.70
C SER A 221 33.23 -5.37 -29.61
N LEU A 222 33.48 -4.09 -29.73
CA LEU A 222 34.60 -3.55 -30.51
C LEU A 222 35.95 -4.01 -29.96
N TYR A 223 36.11 -4.01 -28.63
CA TYR A 223 37.33 -4.50 -27.98
C TYR A 223 37.55 -5.97 -28.28
N THR A 224 36.55 -6.82 -28.19
CA THR A 224 36.64 -8.25 -28.49
C THR A 224 37.04 -8.48 -29.95
N VAL A 225 36.41 -7.79 -30.88
CA VAL A 225 36.75 -7.88 -32.31
C VAL A 225 38.21 -7.46 -32.55
N MET A 226 38.63 -6.32 -31.98
CA MET A 226 40.04 -5.87 -32.09
C MET A 226 41.01 -6.85 -31.45
N TYR A 227 40.69 -7.42 -30.31
CA TYR A 227 41.51 -8.42 -29.63
C TYR A 227 41.70 -9.69 -30.50
N PHE A 228 40.62 -10.24 -31.06
CA PHE A 228 40.68 -11.39 -31.95
C PHE A 228 41.44 -11.07 -33.24
N LYS A 229 41.24 -9.91 -33.84
CA LYS A 229 41.99 -9.46 -35.03
C LYS A 229 43.48 -9.37 -34.76
N ARG A 230 43.87 -8.73 -33.64
CA ARG A 230 45.30 -8.67 -33.22
C ARG A 230 45.91 -10.06 -33.01
N ARG A 231 45.16 -10.95 -32.34
CA ARG A 231 45.62 -12.33 -32.10
C ARG A 231 45.76 -13.13 -33.39
N SER A 232 44.83 -12.96 -34.33
CA SER A 232 44.91 -13.59 -35.66
C SER A 232 46.10 -13.08 -36.45
N ASN A 233 46.28 -11.74 -36.54
CA ASN A 233 47.41 -11.14 -37.23
C ASN A 233 48.77 -11.58 -36.64
N ASN A 234 48.87 -11.68 -35.32
CA ASN A 234 50.10 -12.16 -34.66
C ASN A 234 50.37 -13.64 -34.96
N LYS A 235 49.34 -14.48 -35.10
CA LYS A 235 49.51 -15.86 -35.52
C LYS A 235 49.98 -15.96 -36.97
N HIS A 236 49.36 -15.17 -37.88
CA HIS A 236 49.80 -15.13 -39.28
C HIS A 236 51.25 -14.66 -39.42
N ARG A 237 51.64 -13.61 -38.70
CA ARG A 237 53.01 -13.10 -38.71
C ARG A 237 54.00 -14.16 -38.26
N ARG A 238 53.76 -14.88 -37.18
CA ARG A 238 54.61 -15.96 -36.68
C ARG A 238 54.69 -17.15 -37.66
N GLN A 239 53.59 -17.42 -38.40
CA GLN A 239 53.63 -18.47 -39.43
C GLN A 239 54.46 -18.06 -40.62
N MET A 240 54.35 -16.80 -41.05
CA MET A 240 55.16 -16.26 -42.13
C MET A 240 56.65 -16.23 -41.75
N GLU A 241 57.00 -15.78 -40.55
CA GLU A 241 58.40 -15.79 -40.05
C GLU A 241 58.98 -17.22 -40.01
N LYS A 242 58.21 -18.23 -39.63
CA LYS A 242 58.64 -19.64 -39.68
C LYS A 242 58.83 -20.12 -41.11
N PHE A 243 57.90 -19.78 -42.00
CA PHE A 243 58.00 -20.18 -43.42
C PHE A 243 59.21 -19.55 -44.11
N GLU A 244 59.52 -18.28 -43.83
CA GLU A 244 60.72 -17.60 -44.33
C GLU A 244 61.97 -18.29 -43.80
N GLN A 245 62.05 -18.63 -42.50
CA GLN A 245 63.21 -19.37 -41.91
C GLN A 245 63.36 -20.76 -42.52
N GLU A 246 62.27 -21.47 -42.80
CA GLU A 246 62.38 -22.80 -43.47
C GLU A 246 62.89 -22.65 -44.88
N LYS A 247 62.42 -21.67 -45.67
CA LYS A 247 62.98 -21.40 -47.01
C LYS A 247 64.42 -20.99 -46.99
N GLU A 248 64.86 -20.16 -46.06
CA GLU A 248 66.28 -19.83 -45.91
C GLU A 248 67.16 -21.06 -45.63
N ARG A 249 66.66 -21.96 -44.76
CA ARG A 249 67.32 -23.23 -44.48
C ARG A 249 67.43 -24.15 -45.70
N GLU A 250 66.33 -24.28 -46.46
CA GLU A 250 66.34 -25.08 -47.69
C GLU A 250 67.30 -24.52 -48.71
N VAL A 251 67.33 -23.21 -48.90
CA VAL A 251 68.33 -22.58 -49.81
C VAL A 251 69.76 -22.79 -49.32
N TYR A 252 69.94 -22.70 -48.00
CA TYR A 252 71.28 -22.96 -47.39
C TYR A 252 71.77 -24.43 -47.59
N HIS A 253 70.88 -25.38 -47.36
CA HIS A 253 71.12 -26.79 -47.60
C HIS A 253 71.39 -27.08 -49.08
N ALA A 254 70.60 -26.56 -50.00
CA ALA A 254 70.85 -26.72 -51.44
C ALA A 254 72.20 -26.11 -51.88
N LYS A 255 72.61 -25.00 -51.27
CA LYS A 255 73.90 -24.39 -51.50
C LYS A 255 75.06 -25.29 -50.97
N ILE A 256 74.96 -25.91 -49.81
CA ILE A 256 75.92 -26.83 -49.26
C ILE A 256 76.05 -28.06 -50.14
N ASP A 257 74.92 -28.66 -50.54
CA ASP A 257 74.86 -29.85 -51.40
C ASP A 257 75.51 -29.55 -52.78
N PHE A 258 75.25 -28.40 -53.33
CA PHE A 258 75.89 -27.95 -54.59
C PHE A 258 77.43 -27.82 -54.40
N PHE A 259 77.89 -27.15 -53.35
CA PHE A 259 79.37 -27.04 -53.12
C PHE A 259 80.00 -28.40 -52.77
N THR A 260 79.28 -29.29 -52.08
CA THR A 260 79.85 -30.63 -51.79
C THR A 260 79.98 -31.47 -53.04
N ASN A 261 78.95 -31.40 -53.94
CA ASN A 261 79.00 -32.12 -55.24
C ASN A 261 80.10 -31.58 -56.15
N VAL A 262 80.27 -30.24 -56.20
CA VAL A 262 81.40 -29.66 -56.99
C VAL A 262 82.76 -30.03 -56.44
N ALA A 263 82.88 -30.13 -55.10
CA ALA A 263 84.16 -30.55 -54.47
C ALA A 263 84.43 -32.06 -54.65
N HIS A 264 83.48 -32.91 -55.00
CA HIS A 264 83.65 -34.29 -55.33
C HIS A 264 84.05 -34.60 -56.78
N GLU A 265 83.76 -33.63 -57.72
CA GLU A 265 84.10 -33.75 -59.14
C GLU A 265 85.45 -33.16 -59.55
N ILE A 266 86.25 -32.62 -58.60
CA ILE A 266 87.58 -32.14 -58.77
C ILE A 266 88.51 -33.14 -58.06
#